data_c7d011077f4367d81a9d08fc5a54a331
#
_entry.id   c7d011077f4367d81a9d08fc5a54a331
#
_cell.length_a   1.000
_cell.length_b   1.000
_cell.length_c   1.000
_cell.angle_alpha   90.00
_cell.angle_beta   90.00
_cell.angle_gamma   90.00
#
_symmetry.space_group_name_H-M   'P 1'
#
loop_
_entity.id
_entity.type
_entity.pdbx_description
1 polymer ?
#
loop_
_entity_poly.entity_id
_entity_poly.type
_entity_poly.pdbx_seq_one_letter_code
_entity_poly.pdbx_strand_id
1 'polypeptide(L)'
;MKTALVLGGGGFIGGHLAKRLKHEGFWVRVVDIKEKHEFWNHDDICNEYVSADLRDPQKVSFVMLSPNQNGVKDKSGSFDEVYQLAADMGGAGYIFTGDNDANVMHNSALVNLNVVHYATQFNVKKVFYSSSACMYPEHNQLDPDNPNCEESSAYPANPDSEYGWEKLFSERLFLAFNRNYGLDCRVARFHNIFGPQGTWNGGKEKAPAAMCRKAAESIDEIEVWGNGLQTRSFMYVDECVEACLRLMRQDDFLGPVNIGSEEMVTINELAQIAIDLSGKDIKIKNIDGQEFIDKYGFPCPLGVMGRNSHNKLFKDKVGWESKATLKDGMAKTFEWINSQVELEL
;
A
#
# COMPACT_ATOMS: atom_id res chain seq x y z
N MET A 1 25.28 -9.70 9.88
CA MET A 1 23.83 -9.81 9.67
C MET A 1 23.37 -8.50 9.06
N LYS A 2 22.62 -8.52 7.96
CA LYS A 2 22.05 -7.31 7.38
C LYS A 2 20.95 -6.74 8.27
N THR A 3 20.77 -5.43 8.22
CA THR A 3 19.79 -4.70 9.03
C THR A 3 18.72 -4.03 8.15
N ALA A 4 17.47 -4.12 8.56
CA ALA A 4 16.35 -3.48 7.88
C ALA A 4 15.50 -2.66 8.85
N LEU A 5 15.08 -1.48 8.41
CA LEU A 5 14.13 -0.62 9.09
C LEU A 5 12.86 -0.53 8.26
N VAL A 6 11.72 -0.93 8.84
CA VAL A 6 10.41 -0.87 8.19
C VAL A 6 9.56 0.19 8.89
N LEU A 7 9.40 1.34 8.25
CA LEU A 7 8.57 2.44 8.69
C LEU A 7 7.13 2.21 8.18
N GLY A 8 6.16 2.20 9.08
CA GLY A 8 4.81 1.74 8.80
C GLY A 8 4.66 0.21 8.89
N GLY A 9 5.55 -0.47 9.63
CA GLY A 9 5.53 -1.92 9.75
C GLY A 9 4.44 -2.48 10.69
N GLY A 10 3.74 -1.63 11.43
CA GLY A 10 2.49 -1.98 12.14
C GLY A 10 1.26 -1.98 11.22
N GLY A 11 1.42 -1.64 9.94
CA GLY A 11 0.40 -1.68 8.92
C GLY A 11 0.45 -2.96 8.06
N PHE A 12 -0.51 -3.08 7.14
CA PHE A 12 -0.72 -4.24 6.30
C PHE A 12 0.53 -4.68 5.51
N ILE A 13 0.96 -3.88 4.53
CA ILE A 13 2.10 -4.25 3.66
C ILE A 13 3.41 -4.28 4.46
N GLY A 14 3.57 -3.33 5.40
CA GLY A 14 4.77 -3.24 6.23
C GLY A 14 4.98 -4.44 7.14
N GLY A 15 3.90 -4.99 7.72
CA GLY A 15 3.95 -6.20 8.54
C GLY A 15 4.38 -7.44 7.73
N HIS A 16 3.78 -7.65 6.56
CA HIS A 16 4.18 -8.73 5.64
C HIS A 16 5.64 -8.62 5.21
N LEU A 17 6.08 -7.40 4.86
CA LEU A 17 7.46 -7.14 4.47
C LEU A 17 8.44 -7.39 5.63
N ALA A 18 8.12 -6.90 6.83
CA ALA A 18 8.95 -7.09 8.01
C ALA A 18 9.11 -8.59 8.36
N LYS A 19 8.00 -9.34 8.34
CA LYS A 19 8.00 -10.80 8.53
C LYS A 19 8.88 -11.51 7.50
N ARG A 20 8.76 -11.15 6.22
CA ARG A 20 9.56 -11.72 5.16
C ARG A 20 11.07 -11.42 5.33
N LEU A 21 11.44 -10.17 5.64
CA LEU A 21 12.83 -9.77 5.89
C LEU A 21 13.44 -10.54 7.09
N LYS A 22 12.66 -10.67 8.17
CA LYS A 22 13.10 -11.45 9.33
C LYS A 22 13.34 -12.91 8.99
N HIS A 23 12.45 -13.51 8.19
CA HIS A 23 12.60 -14.89 7.72
C HIS A 23 13.84 -15.06 6.80
N GLU A 24 14.22 -14.02 6.05
CA GLU A 24 15.45 -14.00 5.24
C GLU A 24 16.73 -13.75 6.07
N GLY A 25 16.61 -13.63 7.40
CA GLY A 25 17.75 -13.51 8.31
C GLY A 25 18.24 -12.07 8.53
N PHE A 26 17.44 -11.05 8.18
CA PHE A 26 17.73 -9.67 8.57
C PHE A 26 17.47 -9.46 10.06
N TRP A 27 18.24 -8.55 10.67
CA TRP A 27 17.82 -7.91 11.90
C TRP A 27 16.83 -6.79 11.52
N VAL A 28 15.58 -6.90 11.97
CA VAL A 28 14.48 -6.03 11.54
C VAL A 28 14.03 -5.16 12.70
N ARG A 29 14.00 -3.82 12.48
CA ARG A 29 13.26 -2.87 13.29
C ARG A 29 11.98 -2.48 12.56
N VAL A 30 10.85 -2.62 13.26
CA VAL A 30 9.57 -2.05 12.84
C VAL A 30 9.33 -0.75 13.60
N VAL A 31 8.85 0.27 12.88
CA VAL A 31 8.40 1.54 13.47
C VAL A 31 7.01 1.86 12.95
N ASP A 32 6.11 2.19 13.86
CA ASP A 32 4.74 2.61 13.54
C ASP A 32 4.23 3.56 14.63
N ILE A 33 3.18 4.33 14.33
CA ILE A 33 2.45 5.10 15.33
C ILE A 33 1.62 4.18 16.24
N LYS A 34 1.22 3.00 15.73
CA LYS A 34 0.56 1.95 16.51
C LYS A 34 1.53 1.34 17.52
N GLU A 35 1.04 0.97 18.68
CA GLU A 35 1.86 0.32 19.71
C GLU A 35 2.22 -1.13 19.36
N LYS A 36 1.42 -1.77 18.52
CA LYS A 36 1.61 -3.16 18.07
C LYS A 36 0.99 -3.39 16.70
N HIS A 37 1.41 -4.45 16.02
CA HIS A 37 0.66 -4.97 14.87
C HIS A 37 -0.64 -5.61 15.37
N GLU A 38 -1.71 -5.46 14.60
CA GLU A 38 -3.04 -5.90 15.00
C GLU A 38 -3.17 -7.44 15.03
N PHE A 39 -2.51 -8.12 14.09
CA PHE A 39 -2.70 -9.55 13.84
C PHE A 39 -1.47 -10.42 14.14
N TRP A 40 -0.28 -9.84 14.35
CA TRP A 40 0.93 -10.58 14.64
C TRP A 40 1.62 -10.10 15.90
N ASN A 41 2.26 -11.04 16.61
CA ASN A 41 3.16 -10.70 17.70
C ASN A 41 4.45 -10.05 17.17
N HIS A 42 5.09 -9.22 17.98
CA HIS A 42 6.35 -8.57 17.60
C HIS A 42 7.41 -9.59 17.19
N ASP A 43 7.53 -10.70 17.93
CA ASP A 43 8.53 -11.75 17.66
C ASP A 43 8.32 -12.46 16.32
N ASP A 44 7.13 -12.38 15.72
CA ASP A 44 6.87 -12.96 14.40
C ASP A 44 7.40 -12.08 13.26
N ILE A 45 7.45 -10.75 13.46
CA ILE A 45 7.71 -9.78 12.40
C ILE A 45 9.01 -9.00 12.55
N CYS A 46 9.56 -8.83 13.77
CA CYS A 46 10.76 -8.01 13.97
C CYS A 46 11.62 -8.47 15.13
N ASN A 47 12.79 -7.87 15.28
CA ASN A 47 13.68 -8.00 16.43
C ASN A 47 13.46 -6.84 17.41
N GLU A 48 13.03 -5.69 16.91
CA GLU A 48 12.69 -4.51 17.72
C GLU A 48 11.48 -3.82 17.13
N TYR A 49 10.46 -3.57 17.95
CA TYR A 49 9.29 -2.78 17.59
C TYR A 49 9.32 -1.46 18.36
N VAL A 50 9.21 -0.34 17.65
CA VAL A 50 9.24 1.01 18.25
C VAL A 50 7.95 1.74 17.88
N SER A 51 7.12 2.07 18.87
CA SER A 51 6.00 2.98 18.67
C SER A 51 6.53 4.44 18.61
N ALA A 52 6.38 5.09 17.45
CA ALA A 52 6.84 6.45 17.26
C ALA A 52 6.06 7.18 16.17
N ASP A 53 5.80 8.46 16.42
CA ASP A 53 5.25 9.37 15.42
C ASP A 53 6.38 9.89 14.52
N LEU A 54 6.39 9.48 13.25
CA LEU A 54 7.42 9.87 12.28
C LEU A 54 7.28 11.31 11.75
N ARG A 55 6.23 12.03 12.15
CA ARG A 55 6.12 13.47 11.93
C ARG A 55 7.07 14.26 12.85
N ASP A 56 7.48 13.66 13.97
CA ASP A 56 8.47 14.21 14.87
C ASP A 56 9.90 13.91 14.37
N PRO A 57 10.69 14.95 13.97
CA PRO A 57 12.03 14.75 13.46
C PRO A 57 12.98 14.11 14.48
N GLN A 58 12.78 14.34 15.79
CA GLN A 58 13.61 13.73 16.83
C GLN A 58 13.37 12.22 16.91
N LYS A 59 12.10 11.79 16.74
CA LYS A 59 11.77 10.37 16.70
C LYS A 59 12.36 9.69 15.47
N VAL A 60 12.28 10.33 14.29
CA VAL A 60 12.89 9.79 13.07
C VAL A 60 14.40 9.68 13.22
N SER A 61 15.07 10.71 13.74
CA SER A 61 16.51 10.67 14.06
C SER A 61 16.86 9.48 14.97
N PHE A 62 16.07 9.26 16.01
CA PHE A 62 16.30 8.17 16.97
C PHE A 62 16.13 6.78 16.31
N VAL A 63 15.07 6.56 15.54
CA VAL A 63 14.78 5.23 14.95
C VAL A 63 15.69 4.90 13.77
N MET A 64 16.31 5.89 13.13
CA MET A 64 17.29 5.69 12.06
C MET A 64 18.67 5.22 12.56
N LEU A 65 18.94 5.27 13.86
CA LEU A 65 20.18 4.72 14.44
C LEU A 65 20.14 3.20 14.37
N SER A 66 20.97 2.61 13.54
CA SER A 66 21.09 1.14 13.43
C SER A 66 21.63 0.55 14.73
N PRO A 67 21.18 -0.65 15.13
CA PRO A 67 21.88 -1.40 16.17
C PRO A 67 23.27 -1.79 15.65
N ASN A 68 24.30 -1.70 16.51
CA ASN A 68 25.57 -2.33 16.19
C ASN A 68 25.42 -3.87 16.27
N GLN A 69 26.47 -4.61 15.87
CA GLN A 69 26.47 -6.08 15.89
C GLN A 69 26.21 -6.68 17.30
N ASN A 70 26.31 -5.88 18.36
CA ASN A 70 26.08 -6.27 19.76
C ASN A 70 24.73 -5.73 20.30
N GLY A 71 23.87 -5.17 19.46
CA GLY A 71 22.55 -4.62 19.87
C GLY A 71 22.61 -3.25 20.55
N VAL A 72 23.79 -2.65 20.68
CA VAL A 72 23.95 -1.29 21.24
C VAL A 72 23.82 -0.27 20.12
N LYS A 73 22.99 0.76 20.31
CA LYS A 73 22.79 1.85 19.34
C LYS A 73 24.10 2.66 19.25
N ASP A 74 24.78 2.55 18.12
CA ASP A 74 25.98 3.33 17.84
C ASP A 74 25.65 4.38 16.77
N LYS A 75 26.05 5.62 17.00
CA LYS A 75 25.86 6.73 16.07
C LYS A 75 26.60 6.56 14.73
N SER A 76 27.49 5.58 14.63
CA SER A 76 28.26 5.26 13.41
C SER A 76 27.59 4.23 12.51
N GLY A 77 26.53 3.51 12.97
CA GLY A 77 25.86 2.46 12.21
C GLY A 77 24.69 2.99 11.39
N SER A 78 24.70 2.72 10.09
CA SER A 78 23.54 2.93 9.22
C SER A 78 22.79 1.62 8.98
N PHE A 79 21.48 1.69 8.71
CA PHE A 79 20.74 0.56 8.19
C PHE A 79 21.21 0.19 6.79
N ASP A 80 21.24 -1.12 6.49
CA ASP A 80 21.47 -1.58 5.12
C ASP A 80 20.28 -1.24 4.22
N GLU A 81 19.06 -1.41 4.73
CA GLU A 81 17.84 -1.17 3.99
C GLU A 81 16.79 -0.46 4.86
N VAL A 82 16.20 0.61 4.34
CA VAL A 82 15.06 1.32 4.94
C VAL A 82 13.88 1.25 3.99
N TYR A 83 12.74 0.78 4.47
CA TYR A 83 11.49 0.70 3.72
C TYR A 83 10.51 1.74 4.26
N GLN A 84 10.28 2.81 3.51
CA GLN A 84 9.34 3.86 3.86
C GLN A 84 7.95 3.54 3.29
N LEU A 85 7.09 2.99 4.16
CA LEU A 85 5.70 2.62 3.87
C LEU A 85 4.70 3.39 4.74
N ALA A 86 5.20 4.16 5.72
CA ALA A 86 4.34 4.94 6.60
C ALA A 86 3.68 6.09 5.83
N ALA A 87 2.36 6.19 5.92
CA ALA A 87 1.57 7.24 5.32
C ALA A 87 0.24 7.39 6.08
N ASP A 88 -0.34 8.57 6.02
CA ASP A 88 -1.73 8.78 6.40
C ASP A 88 -2.61 8.43 5.20
N MET A 89 -3.33 7.31 5.27
CA MET A 89 -4.12 6.78 4.16
C MET A 89 -5.28 5.89 4.62
N GLY A 90 -6.22 5.65 3.74
CA GLY A 90 -7.36 4.76 3.95
C GLY A 90 -7.95 4.25 2.65
N GLY A 91 -9.17 3.68 2.72
CA GLY A 91 -9.97 3.32 1.55
C GLY A 91 -10.58 4.54 0.83
N ALA A 92 -11.42 4.27 -0.18
CA ALA A 92 -12.05 5.33 -0.99
C ALA A 92 -12.84 6.35 -0.16
N GLY A 93 -13.59 5.91 0.84
CA GLY A 93 -14.35 6.79 1.75
C GLY A 93 -13.47 7.69 2.63
N TYR A 94 -12.18 7.40 2.78
CA TYR A 94 -11.25 8.25 3.50
C TYR A 94 -10.51 9.25 2.59
N ILE A 95 -10.19 8.82 1.37
CA ILE A 95 -9.34 9.57 0.43
C ILE A 95 -10.15 10.53 -0.47
N PHE A 96 -11.40 10.18 -0.84
CA PHE A 96 -12.15 10.91 -1.87
C PHE A 96 -13.34 11.72 -1.35
N THR A 97 -13.54 11.80 -0.03
CA THR A 97 -14.61 12.61 0.57
C THR A 97 -14.24 14.09 0.75
N GLY A 98 -12.96 14.41 0.73
CA GLY A 98 -12.43 15.76 1.01
C GLY A 98 -12.21 16.05 2.49
N ASP A 99 -12.80 15.26 3.39
CA ASP A 99 -12.78 15.52 4.85
C ASP A 99 -11.37 15.38 5.46
N ASN A 100 -10.49 14.62 4.82
CA ASN A 100 -9.16 14.27 5.33
C ASN A 100 -8.00 14.84 4.51
N ASP A 101 -8.26 15.60 3.45
CA ASP A 101 -7.26 16.07 2.49
C ASP A 101 -6.06 16.75 3.14
N ALA A 102 -6.32 17.73 4.01
CA ALA A 102 -5.27 18.45 4.72
C ALA A 102 -4.42 17.52 5.60
N ASN A 103 -5.03 16.57 6.30
CA ASN A 103 -4.33 15.62 7.16
C ASN A 103 -3.49 14.64 6.35
N VAL A 104 -4.06 14.10 5.26
CA VAL A 104 -3.38 13.17 4.35
C VAL A 104 -2.13 13.80 3.76
N MET A 105 -2.23 15.02 3.20
CA MET A 105 -1.09 15.75 2.66
C MET A 105 -0.07 16.11 3.74
N HIS A 106 -0.51 16.80 4.79
CA HIS A 106 0.36 17.30 5.83
C HIS A 106 1.14 16.19 6.55
N ASN A 107 0.42 15.16 7.01
CA ASN A 107 1.02 14.08 7.79
C ASN A 107 2.01 13.26 6.96
N SER A 108 1.62 12.87 5.74
CA SER A 108 2.48 12.08 4.87
C SER A 108 3.68 12.86 4.38
N ALA A 109 3.51 14.14 4.03
CA ALA A 109 4.62 15.00 3.62
C ALA A 109 5.65 15.18 4.76
N LEU A 110 5.20 15.45 6.00
CA LEU A 110 6.11 15.56 7.15
C LEU A 110 6.91 14.28 7.39
N VAL A 111 6.26 13.12 7.33
CA VAL A 111 6.94 11.82 7.47
C VAL A 111 8.01 11.68 6.39
N ASN A 112 7.69 11.92 5.12
CA ASN A 112 8.62 11.76 4.00
C ASN A 112 9.77 12.77 4.03
N LEU A 113 9.52 14.04 4.40
CA LEU A 113 10.56 15.06 4.59
C LEU A 113 11.55 14.65 5.67
N ASN A 114 11.06 14.16 6.81
CA ASN A 114 11.92 13.71 7.90
C ASN A 114 12.73 12.46 7.50
N VAL A 115 12.05 11.46 6.89
CA VAL A 115 12.69 10.20 6.50
C VAL A 115 13.82 10.43 5.50
N VAL A 116 13.57 11.18 4.43
CA VAL A 116 14.60 11.41 3.40
C VAL A 116 15.79 12.20 3.95
N HIS A 117 15.52 13.19 4.84
CA HIS A 117 16.56 13.97 5.49
C HIS A 117 17.48 13.10 6.36
N TYR A 118 16.90 12.34 7.29
CA TYR A 118 17.68 11.53 8.23
C TYR A 118 18.30 10.30 7.56
N ALA A 119 17.64 9.69 6.57
CA ALA A 119 18.26 8.62 5.79
C ALA A 119 19.55 9.09 5.10
N THR A 120 19.55 10.32 4.57
CA THR A 120 20.74 10.95 3.96
C THR A 120 21.77 11.27 5.04
N GLN A 121 21.37 11.91 6.15
CA GLN A 121 22.28 12.32 7.21
C GLN A 121 22.99 11.12 7.89
N PHE A 122 22.31 9.99 8.01
CA PHE A 122 22.87 8.76 8.60
C PHE A 122 23.49 7.80 7.57
N ASN A 123 23.60 8.21 6.30
CA ASN A 123 24.17 7.41 5.23
C ASN A 123 23.52 6.01 5.12
N VAL A 124 22.19 5.95 5.15
CA VAL A 124 21.44 4.71 4.89
C VAL A 124 21.84 4.17 3.53
N LYS A 125 22.16 2.87 3.42
CA LYS A 125 22.70 2.32 2.17
C LYS A 125 21.68 2.29 1.05
N LYS A 126 20.43 1.86 1.34
CA LYS A 126 19.33 1.86 0.36
C LYS A 126 18.00 2.23 1.03
N VAL A 127 17.20 3.04 0.36
CA VAL A 127 15.86 3.44 0.82
C VAL A 127 14.83 3.06 -0.23
N PHE A 128 13.79 2.33 0.19
CA PHE A 128 12.59 2.07 -0.61
C PHE A 128 11.51 3.09 -0.26
N TYR A 129 10.87 3.68 -1.26
CA TYR A 129 9.72 4.54 -1.09
C TYR A 129 8.49 3.98 -1.81
N SER A 130 7.38 3.82 -1.09
CA SER A 130 6.09 3.43 -1.65
C SER A 130 5.32 4.65 -2.13
N SER A 131 5.40 4.93 -3.43
CA SER A 131 4.47 5.79 -4.15
C SER A 131 3.16 5.03 -4.43
N SER A 132 2.26 5.61 -5.20
CA SER A 132 0.93 5.05 -5.46
C SER A 132 0.48 5.30 -6.89
N ALA A 133 -0.37 4.42 -7.43
CA ALA A 133 -1.07 4.64 -8.68
C ALA A 133 -2.02 5.86 -8.66
N CYS A 134 -2.41 6.33 -7.47
CA CYS A 134 -3.20 7.57 -7.32
C CYS A 134 -2.46 8.83 -7.79
N MET A 135 -1.14 8.74 -8.02
CA MET A 135 -0.38 9.86 -8.58
C MET A 135 -0.57 10.04 -10.10
N TYR A 136 -1.11 9.03 -10.82
CA TYR A 136 -1.37 9.16 -12.25
C TYR A 136 -2.48 10.17 -12.55
N PRO A 137 -2.38 10.87 -13.70
CA PRO A 137 -3.37 11.86 -14.08
C PRO A 137 -4.78 11.27 -14.22
N GLU A 138 -5.78 11.94 -13.68
CA GLU A 138 -7.19 11.54 -13.78
C GLU A 138 -7.62 11.34 -15.24
N HIS A 139 -7.22 12.23 -16.15
CA HIS A 139 -7.59 12.14 -17.57
C HIS A 139 -7.10 10.89 -18.29
N ASN A 140 -6.10 10.18 -17.75
CA ASN A 140 -5.64 8.87 -18.23
C ASN A 140 -6.52 7.70 -17.76
N GLN A 141 -7.50 7.94 -16.90
CA GLN A 141 -8.24 6.95 -16.14
C GLN A 141 -9.76 7.10 -16.27
N LEU A 142 -10.22 7.83 -17.27
CA LEU A 142 -11.66 8.08 -17.53
C LEU A 142 -12.32 6.92 -18.30
N ASP A 143 -11.54 6.15 -19.05
CA ASP A 143 -12.00 4.97 -19.78
C ASP A 143 -11.76 3.71 -18.92
N PRO A 144 -12.82 3.00 -18.49
CA PRO A 144 -12.66 1.81 -17.68
C PRO A 144 -12.01 0.64 -18.44
N ASP A 145 -12.14 0.61 -19.76
CA ASP A 145 -11.62 -0.49 -20.59
C ASP A 145 -10.16 -0.28 -21.01
N ASN A 146 -9.70 0.98 -21.03
CA ASN A 146 -8.35 1.31 -21.52
C ASN A 146 -7.66 2.41 -20.68
N PRO A 147 -7.48 2.23 -19.37
CA PRO A 147 -6.76 3.20 -18.55
C PRO A 147 -5.27 3.20 -18.89
N ASN A 148 -4.65 4.39 -18.96
CA ASN A 148 -3.21 4.51 -19.20
C ASN A 148 -2.46 4.87 -17.92
N CYS A 149 -1.87 3.89 -17.28
CA CYS A 149 -0.96 4.04 -16.12
C CYS A 149 0.46 3.55 -16.44
N GLU A 150 0.95 3.72 -17.67
CA GLU A 150 2.37 3.57 -17.97
C GLU A 150 3.18 4.60 -17.18
N GLU A 151 4.40 4.26 -16.75
CA GLU A 151 5.24 5.16 -15.97
C GLU A 151 5.51 6.48 -16.68
N SER A 152 5.63 6.45 -18.02
CA SER A 152 5.80 7.62 -18.88
C SER A 152 4.61 8.56 -18.92
N SER A 153 3.40 8.07 -18.62
CA SER A 153 2.14 8.84 -18.68
C SER A 153 1.88 9.72 -17.46
N ALA A 154 2.77 9.71 -16.48
CA ALA A 154 2.64 10.47 -15.24
C ALA A 154 2.56 12.00 -15.43
N TYR A 155 2.96 12.50 -16.60
CA TYR A 155 2.96 13.93 -16.89
C TYR A 155 2.28 14.23 -18.23
N PRO A 156 1.54 15.37 -18.33
CA PRO A 156 1.34 16.41 -17.30
C PRO A 156 0.57 15.84 -16.10
N ALA A 157 1.01 16.20 -14.88
CA ALA A 157 0.42 15.72 -13.65
C ALA A 157 -0.99 16.30 -13.41
N ASN A 158 -1.93 15.45 -13.03
CA ASN A 158 -3.28 15.80 -12.59
C ASN A 158 -3.89 14.66 -11.76
N PRO A 159 -3.29 14.32 -10.59
CA PRO A 159 -3.86 13.33 -9.69
C PRO A 159 -5.31 13.63 -9.29
N ASP A 160 -6.09 12.58 -9.06
CA ASP A 160 -7.52 12.65 -8.71
C ASP A 160 -7.79 12.98 -7.23
N SER A 161 -6.73 13.13 -6.41
CA SER A 161 -6.85 13.35 -4.97
C SER A 161 -5.62 14.01 -4.38
N GLU A 162 -5.77 14.63 -3.22
CA GLU A 162 -4.66 15.21 -2.47
C GLU A 162 -3.65 14.13 -2.01
N TYR A 163 -4.11 12.91 -1.78
CA TYR A 163 -3.25 11.76 -1.58
C TYR A 163 -2.34 11.49 -2.79
N GLY A 164 -2.89 11.56 -4.00
CA GLY A 164 -2.13 11.39 -5.23
C GLY A 164 -1.07 12.49 -5.42
N TRP A 165 -1.42 13.74 -5.13
CA TRP A 165 -0.49 14.88 -5.17
C TRP A 165 0.65 14.74 -4.16
N GLU A 166 0.36 14.32 -2.92
CA GLU A 166 1.40 14.05 -1.91
C GLU A 166 2.33 12.94 -2.37
N LYS A 167 1.80 11.85 -2.90
CA LYS A 167 2.61 10.73 -3.40
C LYS A 167 3.54 11.14 -4.53
N LEU A 168 3.07 11.96 -5.47
CA LEU A 168 3.89 12.52 -6.55
C LEU A 168 4.95 13.48 -6.01
N PHE A 169 4.59 14.36 -5.08
CA PHE A 169 5.54 15.27 -4.43
C PHE A 169 6.67 14.47 -3.76
N SER A 170 6.34 13.48 -2.96
CA SER A 170 7.31 12.67 -2.23
C SER A 170 8.17 11.81 -3.16
N GLU A 171 7.61 11.25 -4.25
CA GLU A 171 8.38 10.58 -5.30
C GLU A 171 9.47 11.51 -5.85
N ARG A 172 9.12 12.74 -6.21
CA ARG A 172 10.08 13.74 -6.70
C ARG A 172 11.10 14.14 -5.64
N LEU A 173 10.69 14.20 -4.38
CA LEU A 173 11.55 14.52 -3.24
C LEU A 173 12.67 13.47 -3.09
N PHE A 174 12.33 12.17 -3.03
CA PHE A 174 13.32 11.09 -2.93
C PHE A 174 14.29 11.09 -4.12
N LEU A 175 13.79 11.27 -5.34
CA LEU A 175 14.62 11.37 -6.54
C LEU A 175 15.50 12.63 -6.57
N ALA A 176 15.06 13.74 -6.00
CA ALA A 176 15.88 14.94 -5.86
C ALA A 176 17.02 14.72 -4.85
N PHE A 177 16.76 14.04 -3.74
CA PHE A 177 17.80 13.68 -2.76
C PHE A 177 18.81 12.69 -3.33
N ASN A 178 18.37 11.77 -4.19
CA ASN A 178 19.31 10.94 -4.95
C ASN A 178 20.25 11.79 -5.81
N ARG A 179 19.70 12.70 -6.61
CA ARG A 179 20.52 13.54 -7.53
C ARG A 179 21.50 14.47 -6.80
N ASN A 180 21.06 15.05 -5.68
CA ASN A 180 21.81 16.11 -5.00
C ASN A 180 22.74 15.60 -3.90
N TYR A 181 22.35 14.50 -3.25
CA TYR A 181 23.05 13.99 -2.06
C TYR A 181 23.46 12.52 -2.19
N GLY A 182 23.17 11.87 -3.32
CA GLY A 182 23.55 10.48 -3.56
C GLY A 182 22.76 9.46 -2.75
N LEU A 183 21.57 9.82 -2.21
CA LEU A 183 20.70 8.86 -1.53
C LEU A 183 20.30 7.73 -2.49
N ASP A 184 20.76 6.50 -2.25
CA ASP A 184 20.39 5.35 -3.07
C ASP A 184 18.94 4.94 -2.77
N CYS A 185 17.99 5.38 -3.59
CA CYS A 185 16.57 5.15 -3.37
C CYS A 185 15.94 4.28 -4.47
N ARG A 186 14.87 3.57 -4.10
CA ARG A 186 14.00 2.81 -5.00
C ARG A 186 12.58 3.30 -4.84
N VAL A 187 11.95 3.71 -5.94
CA VAL A 187 10.61 4.29 -5.94
C VAL A 187 9.65 3.35 -6.66
N ALA A 188 8.61 2.89 -5.97
CA ALA A 188 7.58 2.02 -6.52
C ALA A 188 6.19 2.65 -6.42
N ARG A 189 5.41 2.55 -7.50
CA ARG A 189 3.99 2.97 -7.57
C ARG A 189 3.11 1.75 -7.35
N PHE A 190 2.52 1.64 -6.16
CA PHE A 190 1.67 0.50 -5.82
C PHE A 190 0.29 0.62 -6.46
N HIS A 191 -0.16 -0.48 -7.09
CA HIS A 191 -1.49 -0.63 -7.70
C HIS A 191 -2.34 -1.62 -6.89
N ASN A 192 -3.19 -1.09 -5.98
CA ASN A 192 -4.22 -1.82 -5.22
C ASN A 192 -3.76 -3.16 -4.61
N ILE A 193 -2.88 -3.08 -3.65
CA ILE A 193 -2.39 -4.26 -2.94
C ILE A 193 -3.48 -4.75 -1.97
N PHE A 194 -3.71 -6.07 -1.92
CA PHE A 194 -4.68 -6.73 -1.04
C PHE A 194 -4.15 -8.05 -0.48
N GLY A 195 -4.80 -8.57 0.55
CA GLY A 195 -4.44 -9.82 1.20
C GLY A 195 -4.96 -9.91 2.63
N PRO A 196 -4.66 -11.01 3.34
CA PRO A 196 -5.00 -11.19 4.75
C PRO A 196 -4.17 -10.27 5.65
N GLN A 197 -4.55 -10.16 6.93
CA GLN A 197 -3.92 -9.35 7.97
C GLN A 197 -3.83 -7.84 7.64
N GLY A 198 -4.76 -7.34 6.84
CA GLY A 198 -5.00 -5.93 6.58
C GLY A 198 -6.31 -5.45 7.21
N THR A 199 -6.60 -4.16 7.13
CA THR A 199 -7.89 -3.61 7.55
C THR A 199 -9.02 -4.25 6.73
N TRP A 200 -9.96 -4.90 7.39
CA TRP A 200 -11.04 -5.66 6.76
C TRP A 200 -12.44 -5.14 7.16
N ASN A 201 -12.53 -4.31 8.20
CA ASN A 201 -13.76 -3.68 8.69
C ASN A 201 -13.51 -2.23 9.10
N GLY A 202 -14.57 -1.51 9.57
CA GLY A 202 -14.46 -0.17 10.13
C GLY A 202 -14.41 0.98 9.12
N GLY A 203 -14.68 0.76 7.83
CA GLY A 203 -14.84 1.80 6.80
C GLY A 203 -13.54 2.31 6.16
N LYS A 204 -12.38 1.76 6.54
CA LYS A 204 -11.07 2.07 5.92
C LYS A 204 -10.55 0.93 5.05
N GLU A 205 -11.29 -0.17 4.97
CA GLU A 205 -10.94 -1.33 4.16
C GLU A 205 -11.00 -1.03 2.65
N LYS A 206 -10.13 -1.68 1.90
CA LYS A 206 -10.13 -1.61 0.42
C LYS A 206 -11.14 -2.60 -0.17
N ALA A 207 -11.50 -2.39 -1.44
CA ALA A 207 -12.55 -3.14 -2.13
C ALA A 207 -12.44 -4.68 -2.00
N PRO A 208 -11.27 -5.35 -2.18
CA PRO A 208 -11.19 -6.79 -2.02
C PRO A 208 -11.58 -7.26 -0.60
N ALA A 209 -11.08 -6.58 0.44
CA ALA A 209 -11.41 -6.92 1.82
C ALA A 209 -12.89 -6.62 2.13
N ALA A 210 -13.42 -5.49 1.65
CA ALA A 210 -14.82 -5.13 1.81
C ALA A 210 -15.77 -6.16 1.16
N MET A 211 -15.44 -6.64 -0.06
CA MET A 211 -16.26 -7.65 -0.75
C MET A 211 -16.19 -9.01 -0.03
N CYS A 212 -15.00 -9.43 0.42
CA CYS A 212 -14.85 -10.64 1.22
C CYS A 212 -15.68 -10.58 2.51
N ARG A 213 -15.60 -9.48 3.28
CA ARG A 213 -16.37 -9.30 4.50
C ARG A 213 -17.86 -9.32 4.22
N LYS A 214 -18.33 -8.54 3.25
CA LYS A 214 -19.75 -8.50 2.87
C LYS A 214 -20.27 -9.89 2.48
N ALA A 215 -19.52 -10.66 1.70
CA ALA A 215 -19.90 -12.01 1.33
C ALA A 215 -19.89 -12.97 2.54
N ALA A 216 -18.95 -12.83 3.48
CA ALA A 216 -18.92 -13.62 4.71
C ALA A 216 -20.13 -13.35 5.63
N GLU A 217 -20.48 -12.07 5.84
CA GLU A 217 -21.56 -11.63 6.74
C GLU A 217 -22.97 -11.79 6.14
N SER A 218 -23.13 -11.62 4.82
CA SER A 218 -24.45 -11.52 4.18
C SER A 218 -25.13 -12.85 4.00
N ILE A 219 -26.49 -12.81 3.94
CA ILE A 219 -27.37 -13.94 3.68
C ILE A 219 -27.95 -13.85 2.26
N ASP A 220 -28.47 -12.67 1.86
CA ASP A 220 -29.25 -12.51 0.62
C ASP A 220 -28.58 -11.59 -0.40
N GLU A 221 -27.98 -10.47 0.03
CA GLU A 221 -27.41 -9.48 -0.88
C GLU A 221 -26.18 -8.78 -0.30
N ILE A 222 -25.27 -8.38 -1.19
CA ILE A 222 -24.17 -7.47 -0.87
C ILE A 222 -24.29 -6.18 -1.67
N GLU A 223 -23.99 -5.06 -1.02
CA GLU A 223 -24.03 -3.75 -1.62
C GLU A 223 -22.70 -3.40 -2.27
N VAL A 224 -22.75 -2.98 -3.54
CA VAL A 224 -21.64 -2.43 -4.31
C VAL A 224 -21.91 -0.97 -4.62
N TRP A 225 -20.98 -0.10 -4.28
CA TRP A 225 -21.08 1.35 -4.50
C TRP A 225 -20.89 1.71 -5.96
N GLY A 226 -21.79 2.57 -6.47
CA GLY A 226 -21.89 2.90 -7.87
C GLY A 226 -22.52 1.78 -8.71
N ASN A 227 -22.37 1.87 -10.02
CA ASN A 227 -22.85 0.85 -10.94
C ASN A 227 -21.96 -0.41 -11.01
N GLY A 228 -20.82 -0.40 -10.31
CA GLY A 228 -19.89 -1.50 -10.25
C GLY A 228 -19.08 -1.77 -11.52
N LEU A 229 -19.13 -0.87 -12.51
CA LEU A 229 -18.43 -1.01 -13.80
C LEU A 229 -17.04 -0.38 -13.80
N GLN A 230 -16.64 0.29 -12.72
CA GLN A 230 -15.26 0.76 -12.57
C GLN A 230 -14.30 -0.42 -12.57
N THR A 231 -13.19 -0.29 -13.29
CA THR A 231 -12.19 -1.35 -13.41
C THR A 231 -10.96 -1.08 -12.57
N ARG A 232 -10.43 -2.11 -11.97
CA ARG A 232 -9.19 -2.09 -11.18
C ARG A 232 -8.42 -3.38 -11.40
N SER A 233 -7.12 -3.31 -11.24
CA SER A 233 -6.29 -4.49 -11.00
C SER A 233 -5.87 -4.56 -9.53
N PHE A 234 -5.71 -5.78 -9.02
CA PHE A 234 -5.39 -6.02 -7.61
C PHE A 234 -4.24 -7.01 -7.50
N MET A 235 -3.22 -6.67 -6.74
CA MET A 235 -2.04 -7.52 -6.53
C MET A 235 -2.05 -8.12 -5.13
N TYR A 236 -1.83 -9.43 -5.05
CA TYR A 236 -1.73 -10.13 -3.78
C TYR A 236 -0.47 -9.70 -3.01
N VAL A 237 -0.59 -9.56 -1.69
CA VAL A 237 0.45 -8.94 -0.85
C VAL A 237 1.79 -9.65 -0.87
N ASP A 238 1.82 -10.99 -0.94
CA ASP A 238 3.10 -11.73 -0.99
C ASP A 238 3.87 -11.43 -2.29
N GLU A 239 3.15 -11.26 -3.41
CA GLU A 239 3.74 -10.86 -4.69
C GLU A 239 4.25 -9.41 -4.64
N CYS A 240 3.53 -8.51 -3.97
CA CYS A 240 3.98 -7.14 -3.73
C CYS A 240 5.27 -7.12 -2.90
N VAL A 241 5.33 -7.90 -1.82
CA VAL A 241 6.54 -8.02 -0.98
C VAL A 241 7.72 -8.55 -1.79
N GLU A 242 7.50 -9.59 -2.59
CA GLU A 242 8.54 -10.13 -3.48
C GLU A 242 9.03 -9.08 -4.47
N ALA A 243 8.12 -8.31 -5.10
CA ALA A 243 8.46 -7.23 -6.01
C ALA A 243 9.27 -6.12 -5.33
N CYS A 244 8.89 -5.71 -4.11
CA CYS A 244 9.62 -4.73 -3.32
C CYS A 244 11.07 -5.18 -3.06
N LEU A 245 11.27 -6.44 -2.64
CA LEU A 245 12.59 -6.99 -2.36
C LEU A 245 13.44 -7.09 -3.62
N ARG A 246 12.85 -7.49 -4.74
CA ARG A 246 13.55 -7.53 -6.03
C ARG A 246 13.97 -6.16 -6.52
N LEU A 247 13.09 -5.16 -6.42
CA LEU A 247 13.43 -3.78 -6.77
C LEU A 247 14.52 -3.23 -5.85
N MET A 248 14.45 -3.48 -4.54
CA MET A 248 15.45 -3.05 -3.57
C MET A 248 16.85 -3.60 -3.88
N ARG A 249 16.92 -4.78 -4.48
CA ARG A 249 18.15 -5.47 -4.87
C ARG A 249 18.74 -5.03 -6.22
N GLN A 250 18.02 -4.19 -7.00
CA GLN A 250 18.58 -3.60 -8.21
C GLN A 250 19.61 -2.53 -7.84
N ASP A 251 20.74 -2.50 -8.55
CA ASP A 251 21.78 -1.50 -8.31
C ASP A 251 21.64 -0.30 -9.27
N ASP A 252 21.24 -0.54 -10.52
CA ASP A 252 21.25 0.46 -11.59
C ASP A 252 19.85 1.00 -11.94
N PHE A 253 18.82 0.67 -11.18
CA PHE A 253 17.45 1.08 -11.47
C PHE A 253 16.74 1.65 -10.23
N LEU A 254 16.48 2.96 -10.25
CA LEU A 254 15.84 3.68 -9.15
C LEU A 254 14.30 3.62 -9.19
N GLY A 255 13.73 3.34 -10.33
CA GLY A 255 12.31 3.64 -10.61
C GLY A 255 12.15 5.11 -11.06
N PRO A 256 10.96 5.72 -10.96
CA PRO A 256 9.72 5.10 -10.47
C PRO A 256 9.21 3.97 -11.37
N VAL A 257 8.63 2.95 -10.75
CA VAL A 257 8.12 1.78 -11.47
C VAL A 257 6.85 1.24 -10.83
N ASN A 258 5.93 0.74 -11.65
CA ASN A 258 4.70 0.12 -11.17
C ASN A 258 4.97 -1.22 -10.48
N ILE A 259 4.29 -1.43 -9.34
CA ILE A 259 4.15 -2.73 -8.68
C ILE A 259 2.66 -3.02 -8.56
N GLY A 260 2.17 -3.96 -9.35
CA GLY A 260 0.76 -4.31 -9.43
C GLY A 260 0.51 -5.55 -10.28
N SER A 261 -0.76 -5.90 -10.45
CA SER A 261 -1.23 -6.94 -11.37
C SER A 261 -1.78 -6.29 -12.65
N GLU A 262 -1.68 -6.96 -13.79
CA GLU A 262 -2.32 -6.55 -15.04
C GLU A 262 -3.71 -7.19 -15.22
N GLU A 263 -4.12 -8.09 -14.31
CA GLU A 263 -5.45 -8.72 -14.32
C GLU A 263 -6.50 -7.68 -13.87
N MET A 264 -7.17 -7.07 -14.85
CA MET A 264 -8.17 -6.04 -14.64
C MET A 264 -9.56 -6.65 -14.49
N VAL A 265 -10.31 -6.24 -13.48
CA VAL A 265 -11.70 -6.64 -13.25
C VAL A 265 -12.56 -5.44 -12.89
N THR A 266 -13.87 -5.53 -13.18
CA THR A 266 -14.87 -4.61 -12.65
C THR A 266 -15.09 -4.85 -11.15
N ILE A 267 -15.66 -3.87 -10.45
CA ILE A 267 -15.99 -4.05 -9.02
C ILE A 267 -17.11 -5.09 -8.86
N ASN A 268 -18.03 -5.22 -9.83
CA ASN A 268 -19.05 -6.29 -9.81
C ASN A 268 -18.41 -7.69 -9.98
N GLU A 269 -17.43 -7.85 -10.87
CA GLU A 269 -16.69 -9.11 -11.01
C GLU A 269 -15.90 -9.45 -9.74
N LEU A 270 -15.28 -8.46 -9.10
CA LEU A 270 -14.62 -8.64 -7.81
C LEU A 270 -15.61 -9.11 -6.73
N ALA A 271 -16.80 -8.50 -6.67
CA ALA A 271 -17.86 -8.89 -5.76
C ALA A 271 -18.34 -10.32 -6.03
N GLN A 272 -18.50 -10.69 -7.31
CA GLN A 272 -18.90 -12.04 -7.71
C GLN A 272 -17.85 -13.10 -7.28
N ILE A 273 -16.55 -12.81 -7.43
CA ILE A 273 -15.49 -13.69 -6.91
C ILE A 273 -15.64 -13.94 -5.41
N ALA A 274 -15.92 -12.89 -4.62
CA ALA A 274 -16.13 -13.06 -3.17
C ALA A 274 -17.39 -13.86 -2.84
N ILE A 275 -18.49 -13.66 -3.59
CA ILE A 275 -19.71 -14.46 -3.47
C ILE A 275 -19.45 -15.93 -3.77
N ASP A 276 -18.78 -16.23 -4.90
CA ASP A 276 -18.45 -17.60 -5.30
C ASP A 276 -17.61 -18.31 -4.22
N LEU A 277 -16.67 -17.60 -3.61
CA LEU A 277 -15.84 -18.13 -2.52
C LEU A 277 -16.63 -18.39 -1.24
N SER A 278 -17.70 -17.64 -0.99
CA SER A 278 -18.56 -17.85 0.18
C SER A 278 -19.42 -19.12 0.06
N GLY A 279 -19.64 -19.62 -1.15
CA GLY A 279 -20.54 -20.74 -1.42
C GLY A 279 -22.02 -20.44 -1.17
N LYS A 280 -22.39 -19.16 -0.97
CA LYS A 280 -23.76 -18.72 -0.66
C LYS A 280 -24.46 -18.21 -1.93
N ASP A 281 -25.80 -18.28 -1.95
CA ASP A 281 -26.63 -17.66 -3.00
C ASP A 281 -26.92 -16.19 -2.66
N ILE A 282 -25.94 -15.32 -2.93
CA ILE A 282 -25.98 -13.88 -2.61
C ILE A 282 -26.09 -13.08 -3.91
N LYS A 283 -26.91 -12.02 -3.91
CA LYS A 283 -27.06 -11.10 -5.05
C LYS A 283 -26.24 -9.84 -4.85
N ILE A 284 -25.79 -9.27 -5.96
CA ILE A 284 -25.16 -7.93 -5.95
C ILE A 284 -26.26 -6.88 -6.07
N LYS A 285 -26.27 -5.93 -5.16
CA LYS A 285 -27.08 -4.73 -5.20
C LYS A 285 -26.20 -3.51 -5.43
N ASN A 286 -26.28 -2.92 -6.62
CA ASN A 286 -25.60 -1.65 -6.89
C ASN A 286 -26.39 -0.49 -6.27
N ILE A 287 -25.69 0.46 -5.62
CA ILE A 287 -26.28 1.66 -5.03
C ILE A 287 -25.51 2.90 -5.49
N ASP A 288 -26.22 3.86 -6.07
CA ASP A 288 -25.65 5.08 -6.66
C ASP A 288 -26.62 6.26 -6.58
N GLY A 289 -26.17 7.43 -7.02
CA GLY A 289 -26.97 8.64 -7.16
C GLY A 289 -27.72 9.04 -5.89
N GLN A 290 -29.01 9.35 -6.02
CA GLN A 290 -29.81 9.85 -4.88
C GLN A 290 -30.01 8.77 -3.80
N GLU A 291 -30.19 7.50 -4.17
CA GLU A 291 -30.31 6.40 -3.19
C GLU A 291 -29.07 6.30 -2.29
N PHE A 292 -27.87 6.48 -2.87
CA PHE A 292 -26.63 6.50 -2.12
C PHE A 292 -26.56 7.69 -1.16
N ILE A 293 -26.90 8.90 -1.65
CA ILE A 293 -26.90 10.13 -0.84
C ILE A 293 -27.89 10.03 0.32
N ASP A 294 -29.10 9.52 0.06
CA ASP A 294 -30.14 9.36 1.09
C ASP A 294 -29.70 8.40 2.20
N LYS A 295 -28.89 7.37 1.84
CA LYS A 295 -28.40 6.37 2.79
C LYS A 295 -27.15 6.82 3.57
N TYR A 296 -26.19 7.45 2.91
CA TYR A 296 -24.87 7.75 3.47
C TYR A 296 -24.63 9.23 3.78
N GLY A 297 -25.44 10.12 3.25
CA GLY A 297 -25.35 11.57 3.49
C GLY A 297 -24.29 12.31 2.64
N PHE A 298 -23.64 11.64 1.68
CA PHE A 298 -22.64 12.22 0.78
C PHE A 298 -22.70 11.55 -0.60
N PRO A 299 -22.14 12.18 -1.66
CA PRO A 299 -22.07 11.58 -2.99
C PRO A 299 -21.22 10.31 -3.02
N CYS A 300 -21.57 9.33 -3.86
CA CYS A 300 -20.83 8.08 -3.98
C CYS A 300 -19.35 8.31 -4.40
N PRO A 301 -18.34 7.92 -3.59
CA PRO A 301 -16.94 8.22 -3.84
C PRO A 301 -16.31 7.17 -4.79
N LEU A 302 -16.61 7.27 -6.08
CA LEU A 302 -16.20 6.29 -7.08
C LEU A 302 -14.71 6.40 -7.48
N GLY A 303 -14.14 7.62 -7.40
CA GLY A 303 -12.82 7.92 -7.93
C GLY A 303 -12.78 7.79 -9.47
N VAL A 304 -11.63 7.41 -10.01
CA VAL A 304 -11.48 7.24 -11.48
C VAL A 304 -12.21 5.99 -11.99
N MET A 305 -12.56 5.98 -13.28
CA MET A 305 -13.32 4.88 -13.91
C MET A 305 -12.47 3.64 -14.16
N GLY A 306 -11.21 3.80 -14.57
CA GLY A 306 -10.29 2.68 -14.81
C GLY A 306 -8.91 2.93 -14.21
N ARG A 307 -8.33 1.92 -13.56
CA ARG A 307 -6.93 1.95 -13.06
C ARG A 307 -6.32 0.57 -13.13
N ASN A 308 -5.34 0.41 -14.03
CA ASN A 308 -4.65 -0.84 -14.23
C ASN A 308 -3.13 -0.65 -14.12
N SER A 309 -2.42 -1.63 -13.58
CA SER A 309 -0.96 -1.62 -13.60
C SER A 309 -0.45 -1.97 -14.99
N HIS A 310 0.59 -1.29 -15.43
CA HIS A 310 1.35 -1.61 -16.63
C HIS A 310 2.75 -2.06 -16.18
N ASN A 311 3.05 -3.34 -16.28
CA ASN A 311 4.21 -3.96 -15.60
C ASN A 311 5.41 -4.18 -16.52
N LYS A 312 5.33 -3.74 -17.79
CA LYS A 312 6.42 -3.96 -18.77
C LYS A 312 7.76 -3.42 -18.29
N LEU A 313 7.79 -2.21 -17.71
CA LEU A 313 9.04 -1.61 -17.23
C LEU A 313 9.62 -2.43 -16.07
N PHE A 314 8.80 -2.89 -15.13
CA PHE A 314 9.25 -3.74 -14.03
C PHE A 314 9.85 -5.06 -14.55
N LYS A 315 9.15 -5.73 -15.47
CA LYS A 315 9.62 -6.96 -16.09
C LYS A 315 10.95 -6.77 -16.83
N ASP A 316 11.07 -5.72 -17.61
CA ASP A 316 12.27 -5.43 -18.40
C ASP A 316 13.49 -5.09 -17.51
N LYS A 317 13.29 -4.37 -16.39
CA LYS A 317 14.36 -3.91 -15.51
C LYS A 317 14.70 -4.87 -14.37
N VAL A 318 13.71 -5.57 -13.83
CA VAL A 318 13.87 -6.44 -12.65
C VAL A 318 13.87 -7.92 -13.04
N GLY A 319 13.39 -8.28 -14.24
CA GLY A 319 13.37 -9.65 -14.74
C GLY A 319 12.34 -10.54 -14.03
N TRP A 320 11.25 -9.96 -13.51
CA TRP A 320 10.25 -10.68 -12.76
C TRP A 320 8.83 -10.16 -13.06
N GLU A 321 7.84 -11.03 -12.92
CA GLU A 321 6.41 -10.72 -13.01
C GLU A 321 5.62 -11.52 -11.97
N SER A 322 4.49 -10.96 -11.52
CA SER A 322 3.55 -11.64 -10.62
C SER A 322 2.95 -12.88 -11.30
N LYS A 323 2.74 -13.94 -10.51
CA LYS A 323 2.14 -15.19 -10.98
C LYS A 323 0.83 -15.53 -10.28
N ALA A 324 0.57 -14.95 -9.12
CA ALA A 324 -0.67 -15.18 -8.40
C ALA A 324 -1.85 -14.53 -9.15
N THR A 325 -2.89 -15.30 -9.41
CA THR A 325 -4.14 -14.76 -9.98
C THR A 325 -4.93 -14.01 -8.91
N LEU A 326 -5.83 -13.12 -9.34
CA LEU A 326 -6.74 -12.43 -8.41
C LEU A 326 -7.54 -13.46 -7.59
N LYS A 327 -8.06 -14.50 -8.23
CA LYS A 327 -8.86 -15.54 -7.58
C LYS A 327 -8.09 -16.28 -6.48
N ASP A 328 -6.82 -16.62 -6.72
CA ASP A 328 -5.97 -17.29 -5.71
C ASP A 328 -5.74 -16.40 -4.48
N GLY A 329 -5.45 -15.11 -4.72
CA GLY A 329 -5.29 -14.14 -3.64
C GLY A 329 -6.59 -13.87 -2.89
N MET A 330 -7.71 -13.77 -3.61
CA MET A 330 -9.05 -13.61 -3.01
C MET A 330 -9.45 -14.81 -2.15
N ALA A 331 -9.14 -16.03 -2.57
CA ALA A 331 -9.44 -17.23 -1.77
C ALA A 331 -8.76 -17.19 -0.40
N LYS A 332 -7.46 -16.88 -0.35
CA LYS A 332 -6.71 -16.74 0.91
C LYS A 332 -7.21 -15.58 1.77
N THR A 333 -7.57 -14.48 1.11
CA THR A 333 -8.10 -13.29 1.81
C THR A 333 -9.48 -13.56 2.40
N PHE A 334 -10.34 -14.23 1.63
CA PHE A 334 -11.68 -14.61 2.08
C PHE A 334 -11.62 -15.60 3.26
N GLU A 335 -10.80 -16.64 3.15
CA GLU A 335 -10.62 -17.62 4.24
C GLU A 335 -10.23 -16.94 5.55
N TRP A 336 -9.25 -16.02 5.48
CA TRP A 336 -8.82 -15.27 6.64
C TRP A 336 -9.91 -14.34 7.17
N ILE A 337 -10.58 -13.54 6.31
CA ILE A 337 -11.64 -12.62 6.73
C ILE A 337 -12.83 -13.40 7.33
N ASN A 338 -13.22 -14.51 6.70
CA ASN A 338 -14.30 -15.35 7.22
C ASN A 338 -13.98 -15.84 8.65
N SER A 339 -12.73 -16.24 8.91
CA SER A 339 -12.30 -16.62 10.26
C SER A 339 -12.37 -15.44 11.26
N GLN A 340 -12.12 -14.20 10.82
CA GLN A 340 -12.27 -13.03 11.70
C GLN A 340 -13.75 -12.73 12.00
N VAL A 341 -14.63 -12.84 11.00
CA VAL A 341 -16.09 -12.69 11.18
C VAL A 341 -16.63 -13.73 12.16
N GLU A 342 -16.18 -14.98 12.06
CA GLU A 342 -16.57 -16.05 12.98
C GLU A 342 -16.09 -15.80 14.43
N LEU A 343 -14.98 -15.09 14.63
CA LEU A 343 -14.45 -14.73 15.94
C LEU A 343 -15.19 -13.54 16.59
N GLU A 344 -15.88 -12.72 15.80
CA GLU A 344 -16.69 -11.59 16.31
C GLU A 344 -18.13 -11.98 16.66
N LEU A 345 -18.60 -13.16 16.22
CA LEU A 345 -19.92 -13.75 16.53
C LEU A 345 -19.91 -14.51 17.85
#